data_6a9b721bfef78844e570e1d89b0ff978
#
_entry.id   6a9b721bfef78844e570e1d89b0ff978
#
_cell.length_a   1.000
_cell.length_b   1.000
_cell.length_c   1.000
_cell.angle_alpha   90.00
_cell.angle_beta   90.00
_cell.angle_gamma   90.00
#
_symmetry.space_group_name_H-M   'P 1'
#
loop_
_entity.id
_entity.type
_entity.pdbx_description
1 polymer ?
#
loop_
_entity_poly.entity_id
_entity_poly.type
_entity_poly.pdbx_seq_one_letter_code
_entity_poly.pdbx_strand_id
1 'polypeptide(L)'
;MRKTALILSAAITAGILAGCAGGRQTANTGGEKLSIWMQLMPVVSYSYKNFGETPIAKKLAENVGMELEFVHPSQGQEKEQFNLMIASKELPDIIYCPATYFKGGITQAVSDGIVVGLNDHINDKDAPNIKKLIDADESIGKAMKLDDGTYCGFPSVAGDRYLQTFKGLIIRQDWLDKLGLDMPETVDEWENVLTAFKDKLGASAPYTLLGTNEFAGAYGCPRSYYYDVDKKQISYGALEPGYKDFLTTMNRWYESGLLDREFATQNQTIADSKITNGQSGVISTGAASGINKYAAAMSDVEGVRWAGAPYPVLNKGDRPMYGQLAEKASVGYFVTSACKNIAAAVKFLDYGFSDEGHMLYNFGIEGESYTMVDGYPKYTEDMTDNADGIAMSNQLAKYVMSVYGGPFVQDRRYFEQYLKRDEQKEAIERWSEVENSADLPSLILTAEEGESIATELADISSYWIETEYKLIMGKQDMSEFDACVQKLRDMGIDKVLGVYNDAYKRKMEK
;
A
#
# COMPACT_ATOMS: atom_id res chain seq x y z
N MET A 1 18.99 57.81 -23.91
CA MET A 1 20.44 58.01 -24.02
C MET A 1 21.08 56.65 -23.82
N ARG A 2 21.48 56.05 -24.90
CA ARG A 2 22.86 55.73 -25.39
C ARG A 2 23.58 54.82 -24.41
N LYS A 3 23.71 53.49 -24.78
CA LYS A 3 24.92 52.81 -25.31
C LYS A 3 25.90 52.42 -24.20
N THR A 4 26.46 51.23 -24.05
CA THR A 4 27.29 50.50 -25.01
C THR A 4 27.50 49.03 -24.53
N ALA A 5 27.56 48.09 -25.47
CA ALA A 5 28.04 46.74 -25.34
C ALA A 5 29.59 46.71 -25.17
N LEU A 6 30.11 45.67 -24.53
CA LEU A 6 31.48 45.23 -24.73
C LEU A 6 31.57 43.70 -24.69
N ILE A 7 31.89 43.14 -25.82
CA ILE A 7 32.35 41.79 -26.08
C ILE A 7 33.84 41.74 -25.69
N LEU A 8 34.27 40.72 -24.96
CA LEU A 8 35.66 40.32 -24.94
C LEU A 8 35.81 38.80 -25.01
N SER A 9 36.23 38.36 -26.19
CA SER A 9 36.82 37.06 -26.47
C SER A 9 38.27 37.05 -26.04
N ALA A 10 38.75 36.01 -25.38
CA ALA A 10 40.18 35.65 -25.42
C ALA A 10 40.37 34.15 -25.25
N ALA A 11 40.86 33.54 -26.29
CA ALA A 11 41.38 32.18 -26.31
C ALA A 11 42.84 32.13 -25.79
N ILE A 12 43.37 30.89 -25.69
CA ILE A 12 44.81 30.55 -25.59
C ILE A 12 45.14 30.04 -24.17
N THR A 13 45.84 28.96 -23.89
CA THR A 13 46.80 28.11 -24.67
C THR A 13 47.00 26.79 -23.91
N ALA A 14 47.33 25.74 -24.64
CA ALA A 14 47.81 24.45 -24.14
C ALA A 14 49.11 24.58 -23.36
N GLY A 15 49.18 23.89 -22.23
CA GLY A 15 50.43 23.68 -21.47
C GLY A 15 50.51 22.22 -21.01
N ILE A 16 51.29 21.42 -21.75
CA ILE A 16 51.68 20.06 -21.36
C ILE A 16 52.71 20.15 -20.27
N LEU A 17 52.44 19.57 -19.09
CA LEU A 17 53.46 19.18 -18.14
C LEU A 17 53.13 17.79 -17.59
N ALA A 18 53.93 16.82 -18.00
CA ALA A 18 53.98 15.48 -17.45
C ALA A 18 54.49 15.52 -16.00
N GLY A 19 53.73 14.95 -15.10
CA GLY A 19 54.15 14.71 -13.71
C GLY A 19 53.62 13.33 -13.29
N CYS A 20 54.50 12.33 -13.24
CA CYS A 20 54.24 11.00 -12.69
C CYS A 20 53.91 11.11 -11.22
N ALA A 21 52.74 10.64 -10.80
CA ALA A 21 52.47 10.21 -9.43
C ALA A 21 51.29 9.19 -9.45
N GLY A 22 51.60 8.00 -8.99
CA GLY A 22 50.82 6.92 -8.47
C GLY A 22 49.31 6.85 -8.82
N GLY A 23 48.96 6.25 -9.91
CA GLY A 23 47.59 5.90 -10.22
C GLY A 23 47.10 4.78 -9.29
N ARG A 24 46.18 5.14 -8.37
CA ARG A 24 45.23 4.16 -7.92
C ARG A 24 44.38 3.79 -9.15
N GLN A 25 44.63 2.63 -9.71
CA GLN A 25 43.72 2.02 -10.67
C GLN A 25 42.40 1.78 -9.95
N THR A 26 41.43 2.65 -10.15
CA THR A 26 40.03 2.25 -10.03
C THR A 26 39.87 1.15 -11.08
N ALA A 27 39.64 -0.06 -10.63
CA ALA A 27 39.27 -1.18 -11.48
C ALA A 27 38.08 -0.72 -12.30
N ASN A 28 38.30 -0.54 -13.61
CA ASN A 28 37.23 -0.35 -14.58
C ASN A 28 36.57 -1.73 -14.72
N THR A 29 35.71 -2.09 -13.79
CA THR A 29 34.78 -3.20 -13.96
C THR A 29 33.81 -2.71 -15.01
N GLY A 30 33.99 -3.12 -16.28
CA GLY A 30 33.03 -2.93 -17.36
C GLY A 30 31.75 -3.71 -17.05
N GLY A 31 31.09 -3.37 -15.93
CA GLY A 31 29.80 -3.89 -15.52
C GLY A 31 28.70 -3.27 -16.35
N GLU A 32 27.65 -4.03 -16.59
CA GLU A 32 26.40 -3.57 -17.16
C GLU A 32 25.88 -2.39 -16.35
N LYS A 33 25.37 -1.34 -17.03
CA LYS A 33 24.77 -0.18 -16.35
C LYS A 33 23.25 -0.23 -16.54
N LEU A 34 22.51 -0.02 -15.47
CA LEU A 34 21.06 0.09 -15.48
C LEU A 34 20.61 1.41 -14.83
N SER A 35 19.69 2.10 -15.48
CA SER A 35 18.99 3.28 -14.97
C SER A 35 17.59 2.91 -14.44
N ILE A 36 17.30 3.33 -13.22
CA ILE A 36 16.05 2.99 -12.52
C ILE A 36 15.35 4.28 -12.11
N TRP A 37 14.14 4.52 -12.64
CA TRP A 37 13.28 5.60 -12.18
C TRP A 37 12.38 5.11 -11.05
N MET A 38 12.44 5.79 -9.90
CA MET A 38 11.62 5.47 -8.73
C MET A 38 11.47 6.69 -7.83
N GLN A 39 10.35 6.79 -7.11
CA GLN A 39 10.18 7.82 -6.08
C GLN A 39 11.25 7.66 -4.98
N LEU A 40 11.86 8.78 -4.56
CA LEU A 40 12.66 8.80 -3.34
C LEU A 40 11.71 8.95 -2.15
N MET A 41 11.53 7.88 -1.40
CA MET A 41 10.62 7.86 -0.25
C MET A 41 11.03 8.88 0.82
N PRO A 42 10.07 9.55 1.51
CA PRO A 42 10.36 10.52 2.57
C PRO A 42 11.29 9.98 3.66
N VAL A 43 11.17 8.70 4.01
CA VAL A 43 12.02 8.02 5.01
C VAL A 43 13.48 7.90 4.57
N VAL A 44 13.77 7.89 3.26
CA VAL A 44 15.16 7.92 2.72
C VAL A 44 15.65 9.34 2.59
N SER A 45 14.80 10.24 2.08
CA SER A 45 15.17 11.64 1.87
C SER A 45 15.53 12.36 3.18
N TYR A 46 15.16 11.77 4.32
CA TYR A 46 15.64 12.18 5.64
C TYR A 46 17.17 12.17 5.74
N SER A 47 17.84 11.18 5.14
CA SER A 47 19.29 10.98 5.25
C SER A 47 20.06 11.11 3.94
N TYR A 48 19.43 10.87 2.79
CA TYR A 48 20.09 10.80 1.46
C TYR A 48 19.31 11.58 0.41
N LYS A 49 20.02 12.15 -0.55
CA LYS A 49 19.42 12.86 -1.69
C LYS A 49 19.14 11.95 -2.89
N ASN A 50 19.79 10.81 -2.92
CA ASN A 50 19.62 9.80 -3.96
C ASN A 50 19.65 8.40 -3.34
N PHE A 51 18.79 7.50 -3.77
CA PHE A 51 18.74 6.12 -3.27
C PHE A 51 20.06 5.38 -3.48
N GLY A 52 20.77 5.66 -4.60
CA GLY A 52 22.08 5.08 -4.90
C GLY A 52 23.20 5.42 -3.87
N GLU A 53 22.98 6.42 -3.02
CA GLU A 53 23.91 6.78 -1.94
C GLU A 53 23.76 5.86 -0.71
N THR A 54 22.64 5.14 -0.60
CA THR A 54 22.31 4.28 0.56
C THR A 54 23.23 3.05 0.64
N PRO A 55 23.45 2.50 1.84
CA PRO A 55 24.19 1.24 2.01
C PRO A 55 23.59 0.08 1.21
N ILE A 56 22.26 -0.06 1.22
CA ILE A 56 21.60 -1.13 0.46
C ILE A 56 21.84 -1.01 -1.04
N ALA A 57 21.72 0.18 -1.62
CA ALA A 57 21.92 0.36 -3.07
C ALA A 57 23.36 0.02 -3.50
N LYS A 58 24.34 0.39 -2.68
CA LYS A 58 25.76 0.04 -2.90
C LYS A 58 25.98 -1.45 -2.81
N LYS A 59 25.42 -2.09 -1.76
CA LYS A 59 25.54 -3.54 -1.58
C LYS A 59 24.84 -4.31 -2.69
N LEU A 60 23.67 -3.84 -3.13
CA LEU A 60 22.93 -4.39 -4.25
C LEU A 60 23.75 -4.33 -5.53
N ALA A 61 24.32 -3.15 -5.89
CA ALA A 61 25.18 -2.98 -7.04
C ALA A 61 26.39 -3.93 -7.02
N GLU A 62 27.01 -4.10 -5.85
CA GLU A 62 28.12 -5.05 -5.64
C GLU A 62 27.66 -6.50 -5.92
N ASN A 63 26.55 -6.93 -5.30
CA ASN A 63 26.07 -8.32 -5.36
C ASN A 63 25.62 -8.72 -6.78
N VAL A 64 24.95 -7.80 -7.49
CA VAL A 64 24.53 -8.05 -8.88
C VAL A 64 25.64 -7.82 -9.91
N GLY A 65 26.75 -7.16 -9.51
CA GLY A 65 27.89 -6.84 -10.37
C GLY A 65 27.56 -5.82 -11.47
N MET A 66 26.65 -4.86 -11.19
CA MET A 66 26.15 -3.86 -12.14
C MET A 66 26.32 -2.46 -11.58
N GLU A 67 26.45 -1.46 -12.46
CA GLU A 67 26.34 -0.05 -12.10
C GLU A 67 24.84 0.33 -12.09
N LEU A 68 24.34 0.83 -10.97
CA LEU A 68 22.94 1.22 -10.80
C LEU A 68 22.84 2.75 -10.68
N GLU A 69 22.09 3.36 -11.61
CA GLU A 69 21.77 4.79 -11.58
C GLU A 69 20.30 4.99 -11.20
N PHE A 70 20.05 5.67 -10.09
CA PHE A 70 18.70 5.96 -9.62
C PHE A 70 18.29 7.38 -9.97
N VAL A 71 17.14 7.51 -10.64
CA VAL A 71 16.52 8.78 -11.04
C VAL A 71 15.24 8.97 -10.24
N HIS A 72 15.12 10.12 -9.58
CA HIS A 72 13.97 10.40 -8.71
C HIS A 72 13.16 11.58 -9.20
N PRO A 73 11.82 11.44 -9.29
CA PRO A 73 10.95 12.59 -9.46
C PRO A 73 10.96 13.48 -8.21
N SER A 74 10.64 14.74 -8.39
CA SER A 74 10.41 15.66 -7.27
C SER A 74 9.21 15.20 -6.43
N GLN A 75 9.35 15.28 -5.13
CA GLN A 75 8.31 14.86 -4.18
C GLN A 75 6.99 15.62 -4.42
N GLY A 76 5.88 14.87 -4.55
CA GLY A 76 4.55 15.41 -4.86
C GLY A 76 4.30 15.71 -6.34
N GLN A 77 5.28 15.49 -7.22
CA GLN A 77 5.17 15.67 -8.69
C GLN A 77 5.40 14.38 -9.46
N GLU A 78 5.34 13.24 -8.78
CA GLU A 78 5.73 11.94 -9.35
C GLU A 78 4.95 11.61 -10.62
N LYS A 79 3.63 11.76 -10.58
CA LYS A 79 2.76 11.46 -11.72
C LYS A 79 2.95 12.45 -12.87
N GLU A 80 3.17 13.72 -12.57
CA GLU A 80 3.42 14.75 -13.59
C GLU A 80 4.74 14.49 -14.30
N GLN A 81 5.82 14.27 -13.55
CA GLN A 81 7.15 13.97 -14.11
C GLN A 81 7.16 12.62 -14.84
N PHE A 82 6.40 11.63 -14.36
CA PHE A 82 6.17 10.38 -15.09
C PHE A 82 5.54 10.65 -16.46
N ASN A 83 4.47 11.44 -16.52
CA ASN A 83 3.79 11.79 -17.78
C ASN A 83 4.73 12.52 -18.75
N LEU A 84 5.57 13.43 -18.26
CA LEU A 84 6.57 14.13 -19.07
C LEU A 84 7.64 13.16 -19.62
N MET A 85 8.13 12.24 -18.80
CA MET A 85 9.09 11.20 -19.19
C MET A 85 8.51 10.31 -20.30
N ILE A 86 7.26 9.85 -20.17
CA ILE A 86 6.59 9.05 -21.20
C ILE A 86 6.41 9.87 -22.49
N ALA A 87 6.01 11.14 -22.39
CA ALA A 87 5.77 12.00 -23.55
C ALA A 87 7.08 12.34 -24.32
N SER A 88 8.18 12.56 -23.60
CA SER A 88 9.51 12.83 -24.20
C SER A 88 10.16 11.58 -24.78
N LYS A 89 9.73 10.39 -24.39
CA LYS A 89 10.34 9.09 -24.68
C LYS A 89 11.79 8.96 -24.18
N GLU A 90 12.19 9.78 -23.22
CA GLU A 90 13.46 9.66 -22.52
C GLU A 90 13.29 8.68 -21.34
N LEU A 91 13.16 7.39 -21.67
CA LEU A 91 12.86 6.34 -20.69
C LEU A 91 14.15 5.81 -20.04
N PRO A 92 14.13 5.50 -18.74
CA PRO A 92 15.15 4.69 -18.08
C PRO A 92 15.02 3.22 -18.48
N ASP A 93 15.96 2.36 -18.08
CA ASP A 93 15.87 0.91 -18.32
C ASP A 93 14.73 0.27 -17.53
N ILE A 94 14.53 0.72 -16.30
CA ILE A 94 13.50 0.19 -15.37
C ILE A 94 12.70 1.36 -14.76
N ILE A 95 11.40 1.19 -14.67
CA ILE A 95 10.49 2.10 -13.94
C ILE A 95 9.87 1.36 -12.77
N TYR A 96 9.92 1.95 -11.57
CA TYR A 96 9.12 1.54 -10.42
C TYR A 96 8.02 2.57 -10.15
N CYS A 97 6.78 2.17 -10.39
CA CYS A 97 5.60 3.00 -10.14
C CYS A 97 4.32 2.15 -10.05
N PRO A 98 3.22 2.69 -9.51
CA PRO A 98 1.90 2.07 -9.67
C PRO A 98 1.53 1.91 -11.15
N ALA A 99 0.99 0.76 -11.54
CA ALA A 99 0.51 0.51 -12.92
C ALA A 99 -0.53 1.54 -13.40
N THR A 100 -1.25 2.16 -12.46
CA THR A 100 -2.24 3.22 -12.72
C THR A 100 -1.63 4.55 -13.20
N TYR A 101 -0.30 4.70 -13.18
CA TYR A 101 0.37 5.87 -13.76
C TYR A 101 0.32 5.84 -15.28
N PHE A 102 0.35 4.66 -15.90
CA PHE A 102 0.25 4.52 -17.35
C PHE A 102 -1.16 4.87 -17.82
N LYS A 103 -1.25 5.82 -18.76
CA LYS A 103 -2.52 6.17 -19.41
C LYS A 103 -3.04 4.96 -20.19
N GLY A 104 -4.26 4.55 -19.96
CA GLY A 104 -4.84 3.33 -20.51
C GLY A 104 -4.35 2.05 -19.84
N GLY A 105 -3.64 2.16 -18.70
CA GLY A 105 -3.13 1.02 -17.93
C GLY A 105 -1.90 0.36 -18.53
N ILE A 106 -1.44 -0.70 -17.86
CA ILE A 106 -0.19 -1.40 -18.24
C ILE A 106 -0.33 -2.16 -19.59
N THR A 107 -1.53 -2.63 -19.91
CA THR A 107 -1.81 -3.28 -21.20
C THR A 107 -1.53 -2.31 -22.37
N GLN A 108 -1.99 -1.07 -22.25
CA GLN A 108 -1.74 -0.05 -23.26
C GLN A 108 -0.25 0.30 -23.33
N ALA A 109 0.44 0.40 -22.20
CA ALA A 109 1.87 0.69 -22.16
C ALA A 109 2.72 -0.39 -22.86
N VAL A 110 2.33 -1.66 -22.75
CA VAL A 110 2.97 -2.76 -23.50
C VAL A 110 2.62 -2.67 -24.97
N SER A 111 1.37 -2.43 -25.34
CA SER A 111 0.93 -2.27 -26.74
C SER A 111 1.60 -1.09 -27.43
N ASP A 112 1.83 0.02 -26.73
CA ASP A 112 2.50 1.22 -27.24
C ASP A 112 4.03 1.05 -27.31
N GLY A 113 4.56 -0.08 -26.86
CA GLY A 113 6.00 -0.36 -26.84
C GLY A 113 6.76 0.50 -25.84
N ILE A 114 6.13 0.97 -24.77
CA ILE A 114 6.78 1.68 -23.66
C ILE A 114 7.37 0.65 -22.69
N VAL A 115 6.59 -0.36 -22.32
CA VAL A 115 6.98 -1.47 -21.46
C VAL A 115 7.19 -2.73 -22.29
N VAL A 116 8.22 -3.49 -21.98
CA VAL A 116 8.57 -4.72 -22.71
C VAL A 116 7.87 -5.93 -22.11
N GLY A 117 7.30 -6.80 -22.93
CA GLY A 117 6.86 -8.12 -22.52
C GLY A 117 8.06 -9.02 -22.19
N LEU A 118 7.98 -9.73 -21.05
CA LEU A 118 9.10 -10.47 -20.48
C LEU A 118 9.03 -11.99 -20.69
N ASN A 119 8.12 -12.49 -21.55
CA ASN A 119 7.90 -13.93 -21.75
C ASN A 119 9.17 -14.71 -22.11
N ASP A 120 10.04 -14.14 -22.94
CA ASP A 120 11.30 -14.77 -23.35
C ASP A 120 12.34 -14.80 -22.21
N HIS A 121 12.13 -14.02 -21.14
CA HIS A 121 13.08 -13.84 -20.06
C HIS A 121 12.61 -14.42 -18.69
N ILE A 122 11.32 -14.75 -18.53
CA ILE A 122 10.85 -15.47 -17.32
C ILE A 122 11.10 -16.96 -17.51
N ASN A 123 12.34 -17.37 -17.33
CA ASN A 123 12.84 -18.72 -17.58
C ASN A 123 13.96 -19.10 -16.60
N ASP A 124 14.40 -20.37 -16.61
CA ASP A 124 15.43 -20.89 -15.67
C ASP A 124 16.83 -20.27 -15.86
N LYS A 125 17.08 -19.57 -16.96
CA LYS A 125 18.36 -18.93 -17.25
C LYS A 125 18.42 -17.47 -16.79
N ASP A 126 17.40 -16.69 -17.15
CA ASP A 126 17.40 -15.23 -16.96
C ASP A 126 16.71 -14.81 -15.66
N ALA A 127 15.70 -15.58 -15.20
CA ALA A 127 14.90 -15.29 -14.00
C ALA A 127 14.55 -16.57 -13.21
N PRO A 128 15.55 -17.36 -12.77
CA PRO A 128 15.31 -18.67 -12.14
C PRO A 128 14.55 -18.58 -10.81
N ASN A 129 14.74 -17.49 -10.06
CA ASN A 129 14.19 -17.36 -8.71
C ASN A 129 12.69 -17.04 -8.73
N ILE A 130 12.29 -16.02 -9.52
CA ILE A 130 10.86 -15.70 -9.68
C ILE A 130 10.11 -16.83 -10.40
N LYS A 131 10.77 -17.50 -11.38
CA LYS A 131 10.18 -18.66 -12.04
C LYS A 131 9.88 -19.79 -11.06
N LYS A 132 10.81 -20.13 -10.18
CA LYS A 132 10.60 -21.11 -9.10
C LYS A 132 9.43 -20.73 -8.21
N LEU A 133 9.29 -19.44 -7.90
CA LEU A 133 8.19 -18.93 -7.08
C LEU A 133 6.84 -19.04 -7.80
N ILE A 134 6.79 -18.71 -9.10
CA ILE A 134 5.60 -18.88 -9.95
C ILE A 134 5.19 -20.35 -10.06
N ASP A 135 6.15 -21.25 -10.23
CA ASP A 135 5.89 -22.69 -10.31
C ASP A 135 5.34 -23.27 -8.98
N ALA A 136 5.72 -22.67 -7.85
CA ALA A 136 5.20 -23.04 -6.52
C ALA A 136 3.84 -22.41 -6.21
N ASP A 137 3.54 -21.23 -6.75
CA ASP A 137 2.30 -20.49 -6.56
C ASP A 137 1.91 -19.74 -7.85
N GLU A 138 1.03 -20.36 -8.65
CA GLU A 138 0.56 -19.78 -9.92
C GLU A 138 -0.19 -18.45 -9.76
N SER A 139 -0.68 -18.11 -8.57
CA SER A 139 -1.36 -16.82 -8.34
C SER A 139 -0.40 -15.64 -8.54
N ILE A 140 0.90 -15.83 -8.27
CA ILE A 140 1.94 -14.82 -8.50
C ILE A 140 2.15 -14.63 -10.01
N GLY A 141 2.23 -15.74 -10.76
CA GLY A 141 2.33 -15.68 -12.21
C GLY A 141 1.10 -15.00 -12.87
N LYS A 142 -0.09 -15.28 -12.36
CA LYS A 142 -1.32 -14.63 -12.81
C LYS A 142 -1.32 -13.13 -12.55
N ALA A 143 -0.82 -12.69 -11.39
CA ALA A 143 -0.67 -11.25 -11.08
C ALA A 143 0.30 -10.52 -12.02
N MET A 144 1.34 -11.22 -12.51
CA MET A 144 2.35 -10.67 -13.42
C MET A 144 1.92 -10.62 -14.89
N LYS A 145 0.84 -11.34 -15.28
CA LYS A 145 0.42 -11.47 -16.68
C LYS A 145 -0.69 -10.51 -17.05
N LEU A 146 -0.61 -10.01 -18.29
CA LEU A 146 -1.72 -9.39 -19.02
C LEU A 146 -2.71 -10.46 -19.50
N ASP A 147 -3.83 -10.05 -20.08
CA ASP A 147 -4.88 -10.94 -20.56
C ASP A 147 -4.44 -11.85 -21.71
N ASP A 148 -3.46 -11.41 -22.51
CA ASP A 148 -2.85 -12.19 -23.59
C ASP A 148 -1.74 -13.15 -23.12
N GLY A 149 -1.51 -13.23 -21.80
CA GLY A 149 -0.44 -14.05 -21.20
C GLY A 149 0.94 -13.40 -21.16
N THR A 150 1.06 -12.13 -21.56
CA THR A 150 2.32 -11.39 -21.50
C THR A 150 2.71 -11.06 -20.08
N TYR A 151 3.91 -11.47 -19.63
CA TYR A 151 4.48 -11.00 -18.36
C TYR A 151 4.87 -9.54 -18.49
N CYS A 152 4.24 -8.65 -17.73
CA CYS A 152 4.41 -7.20 -17.86
C CYS A 152 5.43 -6.57 -16.89
N GLY A 153 5.87 -7.30 -15.87
CA GLY A 153 6.80 -6.75 -14.86
C GLY A 153 7.00 -7.67 -13.67
N PHE A 154 7.73 -7.17 -12.67
CA PHE A 154 8.06 -7.90 -11.46
C PHE A 154 7.23 -7.42 -10.26
N PRO A 155 6.77 -8.33 -9.38
CA PRO A 155 5.92 -8.00 -8.26
C PRO A 155 6.71 -7.76 -6.96
N SER A 156 6.09 -7.02 -6.05
CA SER A 156 6.31 -7.18 -4.62
C SER A 156 5.37 -8.28 -4.12
N VAL A 157 5.85 -9.20 -3.29
CA VAL A 157 5.09 -10.35 -2.82
C VAL A 157 5.03 -10.37 -1.30
N ALA A 158 3.82 -10.43 -0.72
CA ALA A 158 3.64 -10.72 0.69
C ALA A 158 3.93 -12.22 0.96
N GLY A 159 4.89 -12.51 1.85
CA GLY A 159 5.32 -13.89 2.12
C GLY A 159 4.26 -14.74 2.82
N ASP A 160 3.40 -14.11 3.63
CA ASP A 160 2.26 -14.76 4.26
C ASP A 160 1.08 -13.81 4.49
N ARG A 161 -0.02 -14.35 5.01
CA ARG A 161 -1.26 -13.61 5.24
C ARG A 161 -1.12 -12.49 6.29
N TYR A 162 -0.25 -12.66 7.27
CA TYR A 162 0.07 -11.64 8.26
C TYR A 162 0.55 -10.33 7.62
N LEU A 163 1.29 -10.44 6.49
CA LEU A 163 1.81 -9.31 5.73
C LEU A 163 0.78 -8.67 4.78
N GLN A 164 -0.35 -9.32 4.55
CA GLN A 164 -1.44 -8.79 3.72
C GLN A 164 -2.40 -7.93 4.53
N THR A 165 -2.31 -7.98 5.85
CA THR A 165 -3.21 -7.28 6.77
C THR A 165 -2.43 -6.22 7.55
N PHE A 166 -2.88 -4.99 7.52
CA PHE A 166 -2.17 -3.90 8.20
C PHE A 166 -3.09 -2.89 8.89
N LYS A 167 -4.40 -2.95 8.65
CA LYS A 167 -5.38 -1.96 9.12
C LYS A 167 -6.65 -2.65 9.63
N GLY A 168 -7.26 -2.06 10.65
CA GLY A 168 -8.53 -2.47 11.22
C GLY A 168 -8.95 -1.51 12.34
N LEU A 169 -9.94 -1.92 13.13
CA LEU A 169 -10.40 -1.15 14.28
C LEU A 169 -9.40 -1.28 15.43
N ILE A 170 -9.02 -0.15 16.01
CA ILE A 170 -8.35 -0.12 17.31
C ILE A 170 -9.25 0.51 18.35
N ILE A 171 -9.12 0.06 19.60
CA ILE A 171 -9.95 0.45 20.71
C ILE A 171 -9.12 0.76 21.95
N ARG A 172 -9.60 1.66 22.81
CA ARG A 172 -9.05 1.96 24.12
C ARG A 172 -9.27 0.76 25.07
N GLN A 173 -8.27 -0.11 25.14
CA GLN A 173 -8.31 -1.29 26.00
C GLN A 173 -8.43 -0.90 27.50
N ASP A 174 -7.72 0.13 27.90
CA ASP A 174 -7.81 0.66 29.28
C ASP A 174 -9.22 1.16 29.64
N TRP A 175 -10.02 1.62 28.67
CA TRP A 175 -11.41 1.96 28.88
C TRP A 175 -12.29 0.73 29.06
N LEU A 176 -12.04 -0.32 28.28
CA LEU A 176 -12.72 -1.61 28.47
C LEU A 176 -12.44 -2.16 29.87
N ASP A 177 -11.15 -2.21 30.26
CA ASP A 177 -10.73 -2.71 31.57
C ASP A 177 -11.36 -1.92 32.71
N LYS A 178 -11.34 -0.59 32.60
CA LYS A 178 -11.96 0.31 33.61
C LYS A 178 -13.46 0.08 33.77
N LEU A 179 -14.14 -0.30 32.70
CA LEU A 179 -15.59 -0.54 32.71
C LEU A 179 -15.96 -2.00 32.98
N GLY A 180 -14.97 -2.91 33.01
CA GLY A 180 -15.18 -4.36 33.15
C GLY A 180 -15.89 -4.95 31.95
N LEU A 181 -15.58 -4.45 30.75
CA LEU A 181 -16.15 -4.90 29.47
C LEU A 181 -15.14 -5.75 28.72
N ASP A 182 -15.63 -6.79 28.08
CA ASP A 182 -14.83 -7.61 27.14
C ASP A 182 -14.60 -6.87 25.83
N MET A 183 -13.61 -7.34 25.06
CA MET A 183 -13.37 -6.91 23.67
C MET A 183 -14.61 -7.23 22.82
N PRO A 184 -15.22 -6.24 22.13
CA PRO A 184 -16.44 -6.49 21.36
C PRO A 184 -16.14 -7.26 20.07
N GLU A 185 -16.96 -8.25 19.77
CA GLU A 185 -16.92 -9.05 18.53
C GLU A 185 -18.13 -8.75 17.64
N THR A 186 -19.33 -8.71 18.24
CA THR A 186 -20.57 -8.49 17.49
C THR A 186 -20.95 -7.01 17.41
N VAL A 187 -21.74 -6.65 16.38
CA VAL A 187 -22.27 -5.28 16.24
C VAL A 187 -23.03 -4.82 17.48
N ASP A 188 -23.78 -5.73 18.13
CA ASP A 188 -24.51 -5.41 19.37
C ASP A 188 -23.57 -5.19 20.55
N GLU A 189 -22.49 -5.97 20.67
CA GLU A 189 -21.44 -5.75 21.68
C GLU A 189 -20.74 -4.40 21.46
N TRP A 190 -20.46 -4.04 20.20
CA TRP A 190 -19.92 -2.73 19.84
C TRP A 190 -20.85 -1.59 20.26
N GLU A 191 -22.16 -1.70 20.02
CA GLU A 191 -23.14 -0.68 20.47
C GLU A 191 -23.12 -0.52 21.98
N ASN A 192 -23.06 -1.62 22.72
CA ASN A 192 -22.97 -1.60 24.20
C ASN A 192 -21.67 -0.92 24.68
N VAL A 193 -20.54 -1.24 24.07
CA VAL A 193 -19.23 -0.65 24.41
C VAL A 193 -19.21 0.85 24.09
N LEU A 194 -19.64 1.25 22.91
CA LEU A 194 -19.69 2.67 22.52
C LEU A 194 -20.64 3.48 23.41
N THR A 195 -21.77 2.89 23.79
CA THR A 195 -22.72 3.49 24.77
C THR A 195 -22.05 3.67 26.10
N ALA A 196 -21.34 2.66 26.60
CA ALA A 196 -20.62 2.78 27.87
C ALA A 196 -19.49 3.82 27.82
N PHE A 197 -18.75 3.93 26.70
CA PHE A 197 -17.74 4.96 26.51
C PHE A 197 -18.36 6.37 26.57
N LYS A 198 -19.50 6.57 25.93
CA LYS A 198 -20.24 7.82 25.97
C LYS A 198 -20.75 8.13 27.38
N ASP A 199 -21.54 7.22 27.95
CA ASP A 199 -22.37 7.52 29.17
C ASP A 199 -21.54 7.46 30.46
N LYS A 200 -20.52 6.60 30.53
CA LYS A 200 -19.75 6.39 31.77
C LYS A 200 -18.38 7.10 31.72
N LEU A 201 -17.80 7.33 30.53
CA LEU A 201 -16.52 8.00 30.41
C LEU A 201 -16.60 9.40 29.76
N GLY A 202 -17.79 9.80 29.28
CA GLY A 202 -18.03 11.12 28.73
C GLY A 202 -17.43 11.32 27.33
N ALA A 203 -17.18 10.23 26.59
CA ALA A 203 -16.69 10.31 25.22
C ALA A 203 -17.71 11.01 24.32
N SER A 204 -17.36 12.17 23.77
CA SER A 204 -18.26 12.96 22.90
C SER A 204 -18.38 12.42 21.49
N ALA A 205 -17.44 11.60 21.06
CA ALA A 205 -17.39 10.92 19.77
C ALA A 205 -16.82 9.50 19.97
N PRO A 206 -17.54 8.58 20.67
CA PRO A 206 -17.03 7.26 21.03
C PRO A 206 -16.32 6.53 19.91
N TYR A 207 -16.91 6.57 18.70
CA TYR A 207 -16.32 6.08 17.46
C TYR A 207 -16.07 7.24 16.48
N THR A 208 -14.79 7.49 16.21
CA THR A 208 -14.36 8.46 15.20
C THR A 208 -14.26 7.76 13.84
N LEU A 209 -15.22 8.06 12.96
CA LEU A 209 -15.41 7.38 11.69
C LEU A 209 -14.50 7.97 10.62
N LEU A 210 -13.48 7.24 10.19
CA LEU A 210 -12.67 7.49 8.99
C LEU A 210 -12.83 6.40 7.91
N GLY A 211 -13.57 5.35 8.21
CA GLY A 211 -13.90 4.24 7.34
C GLY A 211 -15.00 3.42 7.98
N THR A 212 -15.76 2.67 7.19
CA THR A 212 -16.90 1.88 7.67
C THR A 212 -16.91 0.46 7.11
N ASN A 213 -15.91 0.11 6.29
CA ASN A 213 -15.84 -1.22 5.70
C ASN A 213 -15.85 -2.33 6.75
N GLU A 214 -15.24 -2.07 7.91
CA GLU A 214 -15.16 -3.02 9.01
C GLU A 214 -16.57 -3.42 9.49
N PHE A 215 -17.47 -2.46 9.64
CA PHE A 215 -18.86 -2.74 10.06
C PHE A 215 -19.74 -3.20 8.91
N ALA A 216 -19.57 -2.65 7.71
CA ALA A 216 -20.29 -3.09 6.52
C ALA A 216 -19.99 -4.56 6.20
N GLY A 217 -18.75 -4.99 6.40
CA GLY A 217 -18.32 -6.39 6.26
C GLY A 217 -19.11 -7.37 7.12
N ALA A 218 -19.54 -6.96 8.33
CA ALA A 218 -20.36 -7.77 9.21
C ALA A 218 -21.74 -8.11 8.61
N TYR A 219 -22.26 -7.25 7.75
CA TYR A 219 -23.53 -7.45 7.04
C TYR A 219 -23.36 -8.14 5.67
N GLY A 220 -22.15 -8.64 5.38
CA GLY A 220 -21.84 -9.31 4.12
C GLY A 220 -21.75 -8.36 2.91
N CYS A 221 -21.62 -7.06 3.12
CA CYS A 221 -21.70 -6.04 2.08
C CYS A 221 -20.65 -4.93 2.25
N PRO A 222 -19.37 -5.15 1.84
CA PRO A 222 -18.37 -4.09 1.79
C PRO A 222 -18.88 -2.81 1.11
N ARG A 223 -18.43 -1.64 1.56
CA ARG A 223 -19.01 -0.33 1.16
C ARG A 223 -18.89 0.03 -0.32
N SER A 224 -18.02 -0.62 -1.06
CA SER A 224 -17.70 -0.26 -2.46
C SER A 224 -17.78 -1.49 -3.35
N TYR A 225 -17.03 -1.47 -4.45
CA TYR A 225 -16.86 -2.66 -5.30
C TYR A 225 -15.97 -3.68 -4.56
N TYR A 226 -16.37 -4.95 -4.63
CA TYR A 226 -15.65 -6.05 -3.99
C TYR A 226 -15.92 -7.38 -4.74
N TYR A 227 -15.13 -8.40 -4.46
CA TYR A 227 -15.43 -9.74 -4.97
C TYR A 227 -16.37 -10.47 -4.01
N ASP A 228 -17.58 -10.74 -4.49
CA ASP A 228 -18.57 -11.54 -3.78
C ASP A 228 -18.24 -13.03 -4.00
N VAL A 229 -17.80 -13.69 -2.94
CA VAL A 229 -17.35 -15.09 -2.99
C VAL A 229 -18.50 -16.08 -3.22
N ASP A 230 -19.69 -15.76 -2.75
CA ASP A 230 -20.86 -16.60 -2.89
C ASP A 230 -21.42 -16.52 -4.31
N LYS A 231 -21.51 -15.31 -4.87
CA LYS A 231 -21.95 -15.07 -6.25
C LYS A 231 -20.85 -15.31 -7.28
N LYS A 232 -19.57 -15.38 -6.84
CA LYS A 232 -18.37 -15.52 -7.67
C LYS A 232 -18.25 -14.41 -8.73
N GLN A 233 -18.51 -13.18 -8.33
CA GLN A 233 -18.50 -12.02 -9.22
C GLN A 233 -18.11 -10.74 -8.46
N ILE A 234 -17.76 -9.69 -9.21
CA ILE A 234 -17.65 -8.36 -8.64
C ILE A 234 -19.05 -7.81 -8.38
N SER A 235 -19.26 -7.37 -7.15
CA SER A 235 -20.49 -6.77 -6.65
C SER A 235 -20.23 -5.36 -6.12
N TYR A 236 -21.29 -4.64 -5.80
CA TYR A 236 -21.24 -3.32 -5.17
C TYR A 236 -22.10 -3.32 -3.91
N GLY A 237 -21.52 -2.99 -2.77
CA GLY A 237 -22.15 -3.18 -1.48
C GLY A 237 -23.54 -2.60 -1.34
N ALA A 238 -23.77 -1.38 -1.86
CA ALA A 238 -25.07 -0.73 -1.81
C ALA A 238 -26.21 -1.48 -2.51
N LEU A 239 -25.88 -2.42 -3.39
CA LEU A 239 -26.88 -3.27 -4.08
C LEU A 239 -27.23 -4.54 -3.28
N GLU A 240 -26.51 -4.79 -2.18
CA GLU A 240 -26.68 -5.99 -1.38
C GLU A 240 -27.79 -5.83 -0.33
N PRO A 241 -28.53 -6.89 -0.04
CA PRO A 241 -29.66 -6.81 0.92
C PRO A 241 -29.25 -6.31 2.31
N GLY A 242 -28.07 -6.71 2.80
CA GLY A 242 -27.55 -6.32 4.13
C GLY A 242 -27.16 -4.84 4.27
N TYR A 243 -27.02 -4.12 3.15
CA TYR A 243 -26.54 -2.74 3.20
C TYR A 243 -27.53 -1.76 3.86
N LYS A 244 -28.82 -2.00 3.69
CA LYS A 244 -29.86 -1.22 4.36
C LYS A 244 -29.81 -1.39 5.88
N ASP A 245 -29.57 -2.61 6.36
CA ASP A 245 -29.43 -2.92 7.79
C ASP A 245 -28.16 -2.31 8.36
N PHE A 246 -27.05 -2.36 7.62
CA PHE A 246 -25.83 -1.65 7.97
C PHE A 246 -26.08 -0.14 8.13
N LEU A 247 -26.68 0.51 7.14
CA LEU A 247 -26.97 1.96 7.22
C LEU A 247 -27.96 2.29 8.34
N THR A 248 -28.94 1.42 8.59
CA THR A 248 -29.89 1.58 9.70
C THR A 248 -29.16 1.56 11.05
N THR A 249 -28.18 0.68 11.21
CA THR A 249 -27.34 0.64 12.41
C THR A 249 -26.47 1.89 12.53
N MET A 250 -25.83 2.32 11.43
CA MET A 250 -25.02 3.54 11.45
C MET A 250 -25.86 4.80 11.74
N ASN A 251 -27.06 4.90 11.20
CA ASN A 251 -27.99 5.99 11.51
C ASN A 251 -28.37 5.98 13.00
N ARG A 252 -28.75 4.82 13.53
CA ARG A 252 -29.07 4.67 14.98
C ARG A 252 -27.88 5.10 15.85
N TRP A 253 -26.66 4.70 15.50
CA TRP A 253 -25.45 5.11 16.24
C TRP A 253 -25.17 6.61 16.08
N TYR A 254 -25.41 7.18 14.91
CA TYR A 254 -25.31 8.63 14.72
C TYR A 254 -26.32 9.39 15.58
N GLU A 255 -27.60 9.03 15.51
CA GLU A 255 -28.66 9.65 16.29
C GLU A 255 -28.42 9.53 17.82
N SER A 256 -27.92 8.37 18.24
CA SER A 256 -27.57 8.12 19.64
C SER A 256 -26.26 8.82 20.08
N GLY A 257 -25.53 9.45 19.16
CA GLY A 257 -24.25 10.11 19.45
C GLY A 257 -23.12 9.13 19.78
N LEU A 258 -23.16 7.91 19.24
CA LEU A 258 -22.08 6.92 19.31
C LEU A 258 -21.06 7.13 18.18
N LEU A 259 -21.51 7.65 17.05
CA LEU A 259 -20.64 8.13 15.98
C LEU A 259 -20.31 9.60 16.16
N ASP A 260 -19.13 9.97 15.72
CA ASP A 260 -18.69 11.36 15.61
C ASP A 260 -19.67 12.17 14.75
N ARG A 261 -20.25 13.24 15.33
CA ARG A 261 -21.21 14.11 14.64
C ARG A 261 -20.64 14.82 13.41
N GLU A 262 -19.32 14.98 13.36
CA GLU A 262 -18.61 15.67 12.29
C GLU A 262 -17.98 14.71 11.26
N PHE A 263 -18.30 13.41 11.32
CA PHE A 263 -17.64 12.38 10.51
C PHE A 263 -17.61 12.69 9.02
N ALA A 264 -18.66 13.35 8.49
CA ALA A 264 -18.76 13.66 7.05
C ALA A 264 -17.79 14.76 6.57
N THR A 265 -17.21 15.53 7.49
CA THR A 265 -16.33 16.67 7.16
C THR A 265 -14.96 16.57 7.83
N GLN A 266 -14.73 15.55 8.65
CA GLN A 266 -13.47 15.39 9.36
C GLN A 266 -12.36 14.86 8.42
N ASN A 267 -11.13 15.14 8.83
CA ASN A 267 -9.91 14.56 8.27
C ASN A 267 -9.09 13.87 9.36
N GLN A 268 -7.96 13.27 8.98
CA GLN A 268 -7.09 12.57 9.91
C GLN A 268 -6.63 13.45 11.09
N THR A 269 -6.32 14.73 10.86
CA THR A 269 -5.86 15.65 11.92
C THR A 269 -6.94 15.91 12.96
N ILE A 270 -8.19 16.07 12.52
CA ILE A 270 -9.35 16.28 13.41
C ILE A 270 -9.60 15.01 14.22
N ALA A 271 -9.60 13.85 13.57
CA ALA A 271 -9.76 12.56 14.24
C ALA A 271 -8.65 12.30 15.28
N ASP A 272 -7.40 12.56 14.92
CA ASP A 272 -6.26 12.47 15.83
C ASP A 272 -6.43 13.33 17.08
N SER A 273 -6.89 14.57 16.91
CA SER A 273 -7.16 15.49 18.01
C SER A 273 -8.25 14.95 18.95
N LYS A 274 -9.34 14.40 18.40
CA LYS A 274 -10.42 13.81 19.23
C LYS A 274 -9.93 12.62 20.06
N ILE A 275 -9.09 11.79 19.47
CA ILE A 275 -8.49 10.63 20.15
C ILE A 275 -7.54 11.08 21.25
N THR A 276 -6.60 11.95 20.95
CA THR A 276 -5.59 12.39 21.92
C THR A 276 -6.17 13.22 23.07
N ASN A 277 -7.29 13.90 22.82
CA ASN A 277 -8.05 14.61 23.87
C ASN A 277 -9.05 13.72 24.64
N GLY A 278 -9.06 12.40 24.41
CA GLY A 278 -9.94 11.46 25.11
C GLY A 278 -11.43 11.59 24.74
N GLN A 279 -11.74 12.19 23.60
CA GLN A 279 -13.11 12.34 23.10
C GLN A 279 -13.58 11.10 22.33
N SER A 280 -12.63 10.30 21.83
CA SER A 280 -12.91 9.07 21.09
C SER A 280 -12.07 7.90 21.62
N GLY A 281 -12.70 6.73 21.67
CA GLY A 281 -12.07 5.48 22.10
C GLY A 281 -11.91 4.46 20.99
N VAL A 282 -12.37 4.74 19.75
CA VAL A 282 -12.34 3.79 18.62
C VAL A 282 -12.05 4.53 17.33
N ILE A 283 -11.16 3.96 16.51
CA ILE A 283 -10.86 4.42 15.15
C ILE A 283 -10.37 3.26 14.27
N SER A 284 -10.62 3.32 12.97
CA SER A 284 -9.97 2.44 11.98
C SER A 284 -8.62 3.01 11.56
N THR A 285 -7.54 2.25 11.75
CA THR A 285 -6.17 2.69 11.45
C THR A 285 -5.21 1.51 11.30
N GLY A 286 -3.98 1.78 10.82
CA GLY A 286 -2.93 0.76 10.75
C GLY A 286 -2.37 0.36 12.12
N ALA A 287 -2.09 -0.92 12.34
CA ALA A 287 -1.48 -1.38 13.59
C ALA A 287 -0.14 -0.70 13.87
N ALA A 288 0.76 -0.69 12.88
CA ALA A 288 2.09 -0.09 13.02
C ALA A 288 2.04 1.42 13.24
N SER A 289 1.22 2.12 12.45
CA SER A 289 1.14 3.59 12.49
C SER A 289 0.21 4.10 13.59
N GLY A 290 -0.99 3.53 13.72
CA GLY A 290 -2.03 4.06 14.61
C GLY A 290 -1.78 3.74 16.09
N ILE A 291 -1.60 2.47 16.45
CA ILE A 291 -1.41 2.07 17.85
C ILE A 291 -0.19 2.79 18.45
N ASN A 292 0.94 2.77 17.72
CA ASN A 292 2.14 3.43 18.21
C ASN A 292 2.00 4.96 18.30
N LYS A 293 1.37 5.58 17.29
CA LYS A 293 1.11 7.02 17.23
C LYS A 293 0.31 7.49 18.46
N TYR A 294 -0.81 6.84 18.73
CA TYR A 294 -1.70 7.26 19.84
C TYR A 294 -1.12 6.90 21.19
N ALA A 295 -0.44 5.75 21.32
CA ALA A 295 0.25 5.42 22.56
C ALA A 295 1.38 6.40 22.87
N ALA A 296 2.13 6.87 21.86
CA ALA A 296 3.17 7.87 22.05
C ALA A 296 2.60 9.27 22.33
N ALA A 297 1.58 9.69 21.59
CA ALA A 297 0.94 11.00 21.77
C ALA A 297 0.20 11.16 23.13
N MET A 298 -0.14 10.05 23.76
CA MET A 298 -0.83 10.01 25.06
C MET A 298 0.06 9.42 26.16
N SER A 299 1.37 9.44 26.02
CA SER A 299 2.33 8.88 27.00
C SER A 299 2.25 9.51 28.39
N ASP A 300 1.78 10.76 28.47
CA ASP A 300 1.59 11.48 29.73
C ASP A 300 0.27 11.12 30.44
N VAL A 301 -0.60 10.34 29.79
CA VAL A 301 -1.87 9.88 30.36
C VAL A 301 -1.67 8.49 30.94
N GLU A 302 -1.78 8.38 32.26
CA GLU A 302 -1.54 7.13 32.98
C GLU A 302 -2.48 6.01 32.51
N GLY A 303 -1.90 4.85 32.23
CA GLY A 303 -2.63 3.62 31.92
C GLY A 303 -3.22 3.53 30.51
N VAL A 304 -2.98 4.52 29.64
CA VAL A 304 -3.47 4.45 28.24
C VAL A 304 -2.94 3.22 27.52
N ARG A 305 -3.86 2.41 27.01
CA ARG A 305 -3.54 1.23 26.22
C ARG A 305 -4.52 1.06 25.06
N TRP A 306 -3.97 0.84 23.86
CA TRP A 306 -4.72 0.59 22.62
C TRP A 306 -4.60 -0.87 22.24
N ALA A 307 -5.66 -1.48 21.75
CA ALA A 307 -5.65 -2.83 21.22
C ALA A 307 -6.35 -2.89 19.85
N GLY A 308 -5.93 -3.83 18.99
CA GLY A 308 -6.69 -4.17 17.79
C GLY A 308 -7.93 -4.97 18.16
N ALA A 309 -9.11 -4.51 17.71
CA ALA A 309 -10.34 -5.27 17.85
C ALA A 309 -10.53 -6.19 16.63
N PRO A 310 -11.18 -7.36 16.78
CA PRO A 310 -11.54 -8.19 15.64
C PRO A 310 -12.48 -7.43 14.69
N TYR A 311 -12.48 -7.82 13.41
CA TYR A 311 -13.51 -7.32 12.51
C TYR A 311 -14.89 -7.74 13.01
N PRO A 312 -15.88 -6.81 13.04
CA PRO A 312 -17.20 -7.09 13.57
C PRO A 312 -17.94 -8.18 12.82
N VAL A 313 -18.75 -8.93 13.55
CA VAL A 313 -19.68 -9.94 13.02
C VAL A 313 -21.10 -9.68 13.54
N LEU A 314 -22.12 -10.31 12.96
CA LEU A 314 -23.48 -10.18 13.46
C LEU A 314 -23.75 -11.13 14.64
N ASN A 315 -23.22 -12.35 14.61
CA ASN A 315 -23.46 -13.33 15.65
C ASN A 315 -22.13 -13.78 16.26
N LYS A 316 -22.13 -14.02 17.57
CA LYS A 316 -20.94 -14.49 18.28
C LYS A 316 -20.51 -15.87 17.77
N GLY A 317 -19.22 -15.98 17.45
CA GLY A 317 -18.62 -17.20 16.90
C GLY A 317 -18.63 -17.28 15.36
N ASP A 318 -19.27 -16.33 14.68
CA ASP A 318 -19.09 -16.17 13.23
C ASP A 318 -17.64 -15.76 12.93
N ARG A 319 -17.16 -16.10 11.74
CA ARG A 319 -15.87 -15.56 11.25
C ARG A 319 -16.11 -14.28 10.46
N PRO A 320 -15.23 -13.28 10.61
CA PRO A 320 -15.30 -12.08 9.80
C PRO A 320 -15.15 -12.44 8.31
N MET A 321 -16.19 -12.22 7.53
CA MET A 321 -16.20 -12.59 6.11
C MET A 321 -15.40 -11.61 5.26
N TYR A 322 -15.46 -10.32 5.56
CA TYR A 322 -14.79 -9.26 4.81
C TYR A 322 -14.03 -8.31 5.73
N GLY A 323 -12.81 -7.97 5.33
CA GLY A 323 -11.97 -6.98 5.98
C GLY A 323 -10.88 -6.48 5.04
N GLN A 324 -9.91 -5.74 5.56
CA GLN A 324 -8.77 -5.28 4.76
C GLN A 324 -7.76 -6.41 4.58
N LEU A 325 -7.65 -6.90 3.34
CA LEU A 325 -6.70 -7.92 2.96
C LEU A 325 -6.09 -7.54 1.60
N ALA A 326 -4.84 -7.10 1.61
CA ALA A 326 -4.11 -6.77 0.40
C ALA A 326 -3.85 -8.00 -0.48
N GLU A 327 -3.71 -7.80 -1.77
CA GLU A 327 -3.33 -8.87 -2.69
C GLU A 327 -1.92 -9.40 -2.35
N LYS A 328 -1.72 -10.71 -2.56
CA LYS A 328 -0.46 -11.39 -2.27
C LYS A 328 0.69 -10.86 -3.12
N ALA A 329 0.43 -10.50 -4.37
CA ALA A 329 1.42 -10.00 -5.32
C ALA A 329 0.91 -8.74 -6.02
N SER A 330 1.76 -7.71 -6.09
CA SER A 330 1.47 -6.43 -6.74
C SER A 330 2.63 -6.02 -7.65
N VAL A 331 2.38 -5.92 -8.96
CA VAL A 331 3.41 -5.57 -9.95
C VAL A 331 3.65 -4.07 -9.95
N GLY A 332 4.92 -3.67 -9.85
CA GLY A 332 5.34 -2.28 -9.84
C GLY A 332 6.65 -2.00 -10.56
N TYR A 333 7.43 -3.03 -10.91
CA TYR A 333 8.70 -2.88 -11.64
C TYR A 333 8.54 -3.29 -13.10
N PHE A 334 8.77 -2.35 -13.98
CA PHE A 334 8.57 -2.49 -15.43
C PHE A 334 9.86 -2.23 -16.18
N VAL A 335 10.26 -3.15 -17.08
CA VAL A 335 11.37 -2.94 -18.00
C VAL A 335 10.87 -2.16 -19.21
N THR A 336 11.59 -1.10 -19.60
CA THR A 336 11.16 -0.24 -20.71
C THR A 336 11.81 -0.64 -22.01
N SER A 337 11.26 -0.15 -23.12
CA SER A 337 11.83 -0.35 -24.46
C SER A 337 13.16 0.39 -24.68
N ALA A 338 13.56 1.29 -23.81
CA ALA A 338 14.88 1.92 -23.84
C ALA A 338 16.00 1.00 -23.30
N CYS A 339 15.64 -0.03 -22.55
CA CYS A 339 16.59 -1.00 -22.00
C CYS A 339 17.26 -1.80 -23.12
N LYS A 340 18.57 -1.63 -23.24
CA LYS A 340 19.36 -2.32 -24.30
C LYS A 340 19.66 -3.77 -23.98
N ASN A 341 19.72 -4.11 -22.70
CA ASN A 341 19.99 -5.46 -22.22
C ASN A 341 18.89 -5.91 -21.25
N ILE A 342 17.79 -6.39 -21.82
CA ILE A 342 16.62 -6.85 -21.05
C ILE A 342 17.00 -8.01 -20.12
N ALA A 343 17.88 -8.92 -20.55
CA ALA A 343 18.31 -10.04 -19.71
C ALA A 343 19.06 -9.55 -18.45
N ALA A 344 19.86 -8.49 -18.53
CA ALA A 344 20.53 -7.90 -17.39
C ALA A 344 19.51 -7.21 -16.44
N ALA A 345 18.54 -6.47 -16.99
CA ALA A 345 17.47 -5.86 -16.19
C ALA A 345 16.63 -6.93 -15.47
N VAL A 346 16.27 -8.00 -16.16
CA VAL A 346 15.54 -9.12 -15.58
C VAL A 346 16.34 -9.82 -14.49
N LYS A 347 17.64 -10.08 -14.71
CA LYS A 347 18.52 -10.66 -13.69
C LYS A 347 18.63 -9.79 -12.43
N PHE A 348 18.71 -8.47 -12.62
CA PHE A 348 18.67 -7.51 -11.50
C PHE A 348 17.36 -7.61 -10.69
N LEU A 349 16.22 -7.66 -11.38
CA LEU A 349 14.91 -7.78 -10.74
C LEU A 349 14.69 -9.16 -10.10
N ASP A 350 15.23 -10.21 -10.69
CA ASP A 350 15.15 -11.59 -10.16
C ASP A 350 16.01 -11.80 -8.92
N TYR A 351 17.06 -10.99 -8.73
CA TYR A 351 17.97 -11.12 -7.57
C TYR A 351 17.22 -11.06 -6.24
N GLY A 352 16.22 -10.18 -6.09
CA GLY A 352 15.45 -10.06 -4.86
C GLY A 352 14.67 -11.30 -4.45
N PHE A 353 14.44 -12.23 -5.37
CA PHE A 353 13.77 -13.52 -5.11
C PHE A 353 14.77 -14.66 -4.81
N SER A 354 16.08 -14.42 -4.91
CA SER A 354 17.12 -15.36 -4.44
C SER A 354 17.21 -15.36 -2.91
N ASP A 355 17.81 -16.40 -2.33
CA ASP A 355 18.03 -16.49 -0.87
C ASP A 355 18.86 -15.29 -0.37
N GLU A 356 19.91 -14.89 -1.10
CA GLU A 356 20.76 -13.76 -0.75
C GLU A 356 19.99 -12.41 -0.89
N GLY A 357 19.27 -12.24 -1.99
CA GLY A 357 18.43 -11.05 -2.22
C GLY A 357 17.30 -10.93 -1.21
N HIS A 358 16.67 -12.04 -0.84
CA HIS A 358 15.66 -12.10 0.22
C HIS A 358 16.20 -11.56 1.55
N MET A 359 17.38 -12.00 1.97
CA MET A 359 18.01 -11.51 3.20
C MET A 359 18.39 -10.04 3.10
N LEU A 360 19.00 -9.60 1.99
CA LEU A 360 19.38 -8.22 1.79
C LEU A 360 18.16 -7.29 1.78
N TYR A 361 17.09 -7.65 1.09
CA TYR A 361 15.93 -6.77 0.92
C TYR A 361 15.05 -6.70 2.18
N ASN A 362 14.98 -7.76 2.96
CA ASN A 362 14.23 -7.79 4.22
C ASN A 362 15.04 -7.29 5.42
N PHE A 363 16.33 -7.66 5.53
CA PHE A 363 17.11 -7.44 6.76
C PHE A 363 18.33 -6.54 6.56
N GLY A 364 18.79 -6.36 5.31
CA GLY A 364 19.92 -5.50 4.97
C GLY A 364 21.25 -6.23 5.03
N ILE A 365 22.26 -5.61 5.62
CA ILE A 365 23.65 -6.06 5.61
C ILE A 365 23.97 -6.72 6.96
N GLU A 366 24.37 -7.99 6.92
CA GLU A 366 24.75 -8.72 8.13
C GLU A 366 25.97 -8.08 8.81
N GLY A 367 25.89 -7.92 10.12
CA GLY A 367 26.90 -7.22 10.93
C GLY A 367 26.71 -5.70 10.98
N GLU A 368 25.89 -5.11 10.12
CA GLU A 368 25.55 -3.68 10.15
C GLU A 368 24.10 -3.46 10.61
N SER A 369 23.12 -3.93 9.83
CA SER A 369 21.70 -3.74 10.13
C SER A 369 21.06 -4.90 10.89
N TYR A 370 21.58 -6.10 10.75
CA TYR A 370 21.12 -7.28 11.50
C TYR A 370 22.26 -8.24 11.83
N THR A 371 21.99 -9.17 12.76
CA THR A 371 22.84 -10.32 13.07
C THR A 371 22.00 -11.57 13.17
N MET A 372 22.59 -12.74 12.85
CA MET A 372 21.90 -14.02 13.05
C MET A 372 22.00 -14.46 14.51
N VAL A 373 20.86 -14.67 15.17
CA VAL A 373 20.75 -15.19 16.54
C VAL A 373 19.89 -16.45 16.50
N ASP A 374 20.49 -17.61 16.73
CA ASP A 374 19.80 -18.92 16.70
C ASP A 374 18.98 -19.15 15.41
N GLY A 375 19.51 -18.73 14.25
CA GLY A 375 18.85 -18.85 12.96
C GLY A 375 17.78 -17.78 12.68
N TYR A 376 17.62 -16.81 13.59
CA TYR A 376 16.69 -15.69 13.42
C TYR A 376 17.48 -14.39 13.08
N PRO A 377 17.15 -13.69 11.97
CA PRO A 377 17.79 -12.42 11.62
C PRO A 377 17.24 -11.30 12.52
N LYS A 378 18.03 -10.92 13.51
CA LYS A 378 17.67 -9.90 14.50
C LYS A 378 18.30 -8.56 14.14
N TYR A 379 17.49 -7.49 14.01
CA TYR A 379 18.00 -6.14 13.82
C TYR A 379 18.90 -5.70 14.98
N THR A 380 19.93 -4.92 14.65
CA THR A 380 20.84 -4.35 15.63
C THR A 380 20.14 -3.22 16.42
N GLU A 381 20.70 -2.88 17.58
CA GLU A 381 20.20 -1.73 18.37
C GLU A 381 20.27 -0.43 17.58
N ASP A 382 21.26 -0.28 16.69
CA ASP A 382 21.37 0.88 15.82
C ASP A 382 20.16 1.04 14.91
N MET A 383 19.48 -0.06 14.52
CA MET A 383 18.24 -0.03 13.75
C MET A 383 17.01 0.25 14.61
N THR A 384 16.96 -0.32 15.83
CA THR A 384 15.74 -0.35 16.63
C THR A 384 15.65 0.74 17.69
N ASP A 385 16.79 1.14 18.28
CA ASP A 385 16.88 2.10 19.39
C ASP A 385 18.22 2.85 19.37
N ASN A 386 18.53 3.49 18.25
CA ASN A 386 19.81 4.14 18.04
C ASN A 386 19.99 5.37 18.94
N ALA A 387 21.26 5.68 19.26
CA ALA A 387 21.64 6.78 20.14
C ALA A 387 21.21 8.18 19.64
N ASP A 388 21.00 8.32 18.33
CA ASP A 388 20.60 9.59 17.71
C ASP A 388 19.08 9.83 17.75
N GLY A 389 18.30 8.86 18.26
CA GLY A 389 16.84 8.94 18.34
C GLY A 389 16.15 8.96 16.96
N ILE A 390 16.82 8.46 15.92
CA ILE A 390 16.25 8.38 14.57
C ILE A 390 15.17 7.30 14.56
N ALA A 391 14.01 7.63 13.99
CA ALA A 391 12.92 6.66 13.87
C ALA A 391 13.38 5.39 13.13
N MET A 392 12.97 4.21 13.62
CA MET A 392 13.34 2.92 13.05
C MET A 392 13.05 2.83 11.54
N SER A 393 11.93 3.41 11.07
CA SER A 393 11.62 3.48 9.64
C SER A 393 12.68 4.20 8.82
N ASN A 394 13.24 5.29 9.35
CA ASN A 394 14.29 6.07 8.68
C ASN A 394 15.66 5.34 8.72
N GLN A 395 15.93 4.59 9.80
CA GLN A 395 17.14 3.76 9.87
C GLN A 395 17.04 2.57 8.91
N LEU A 396 15.96 1.82 8.98
CA LEU A 396 15.72 0.68 8.08
C LEU A 396 15.77 1.09 6.61
N ALA A 397 15.22 2.24 6.25
CA ALA A 397 15.21 2.74 4.88
C ALA A 397 16.61 2.92 4.24
N LYS A 398 17.66 2.93 5.04
CA LYS A 398 19.05 2.97 4.56
C LYS A 398 19.55 1.59 4.12
N TYR A 399 19.00 0.52 4.68
CA TYR A 399 19.55 -0.83 4.61
C TYR A 399 18.61 -1.85 3.96
N VAL A 400 17.29 -1.62 3.92
CA VAL A 400 16.32 -2.61 3.44
C VAL A 400 15.38 -2.06 2.38
N MET A 401 14.86 -2.95 1.52
CA MET A 401 13.82 -2.62 0.54
C MET A 401 12.42 -2.81 1.09
N SER A 402 12.24 -3.53 2.19
CA SER A 402 10.93 -3.85 2.77
C SER A 402 10.09 -2.62 3.13
N VAL A 403 10.73 -1.48 3.40
CA VAL A 403 10.04 -0.19 3.64
C VAL A 403 9.58 0.52 2.37
N TYR A 404 10.02 0.07 1.19
CA TYR A 404 9.69 0.68 -0.11
C TYR A 404 8.68 -0.13 -0.92
N GLY A 405 8.66 -1.44 -0.70
CA GLY A 405 8.17 -2.40 -1.67
C GLY A 405 9.17 -2.59 -2.81
N GLY A 406 9.50 -3.82 -3.15
CA GLY A 406 10.51 -4.15 -4.14
C GLY A 406 10.21 -5.46 -4.84
N PRO A 407 11.00 -5.85 -5.84
CA PRO A 407 10.86 -7.13 -6.50
C PRO A 407 11.46 -8.23 -5.61
N PHE A 408 10.73 -8.63 -4.56
CA PHE A 408 11.13 -9.66 -3.60
C PHE A 408 9.93 -10.19 -2.84
N VAL A 409 10.15 -11.27 -2.07
CA VAL A 409 9.17 -11.80 -1.10
C VAL A 409 9.42 -11.16 0.26
N GLN A 410 8.44 -10.45 0.77
CA GLN A 410 8.50 -9.85 2.10
C GLN A 410 8.47 -10.93 3.19
N ASP A 411 9.33 -10.82 4.18
CA ASP A 411 9.47 -11.77 5.29
C ASP A 411 8.73 -11.27 6.53
N ARG A 412 7.89 -12.13 7.12
CA ARG A 412 7.15 -11.83 8.34
C ARG A 412 8.07 -11.37 9.48
N ARG A 413 9.27 -11.97 9.62
CA ARG A 413 10.24 -11.67 10.68
C ARG A 413 10.73 -10.22 10.64
N TYR A 414 10.81 -9.60 9.45
CA TYR A 414 11.05 -8.17 9.33
C TYR A 414 9.94 -7.36 10.00
N PHE A 415 8.69 -7.65 9.66
CA PHE A 415 7.55 -6.88 10.12
C PHE A 415 7.28 -7.05 11.62
N GLU A 416 7.48 -8.27 12.16
CA GLU A 416 7.39 -8.52 13.60
C GLU A 416 8.36 -7.68 14.43
N GLN A 417 9.57 -7.43 13.92
CA GLN A 417 10.55 -6.58 14.59
C GLN A 417 10.26 -5.09 14.40
N TYR A 418 9.61 -4.71 13.29
CA TYR A 418 9.13 -3.36 13.07
C TYR A 418 8.00 -2.99 14.04
N LEU A 419 7.18 -3.94 14.43
CA LEU A 419 6.12 -3.77 15.42
C LEU A 419 6.72 -3.85 16.83
N LYS A 420 6.91 -2.68 17.47
CA LYS A 420 7.58 -2.57 18.78
C LYS A 420 6.71 -3.00 19.97
N ARG A 421 5.38 -3.05 19.80
CA ARG A 421 4.41 -3.35 20.86
C ARG A 421 3.70 -4.66 20.58
N ASP A 422 3.45 -5.43 21.62
CA ASP A 422 2.70 -6.69 21.47
C ASP A 422 1.27 -6.45 21.00
N GLU A 423 0.64 -5.35 21.42
CA GLU A 423 -0.70 -4.96 20.95
C GLU A 423 -0.77 -4.73 19.43
N GLN A 424 0.33 -4.32 18.79
CA GLN A 424 0.40 -4.18 17.33
C GLN A 424 0.43 -5.56 16.66
N LYS A 425 1.19 -6.51 17.20
CA LYS A 425 1.31 -7.87 16.67
C LYS A 425 -0.02 -8.61 16.82
N GLU A 426 -0.63 -8.54 18.02
CA GLU A 426 -1.95 -9.11 18.27
C GLU A 426 -3.03 -8.53 17.36
N ALA A 427 -2.97 -7.22 17.08
CA ALA A 427 -3.90 -6.58 16.15
C ALA A 427 -3.81 -7.19 14.75
N ILE A 428 -2.59 -7.35 14.21
CA ILE A 428 -2.36 -7.96 12.90
C ILE A 428 -2.83 -9.42 12.89
N GLU A 429 -2.53 -10.19 13.94
CA GLU A 429 -2.99 -11.58 14.06
C GLU A 429 -4.51 -11.67 13.98
N ARG A 430 -5.22 -10.88 14.79
CA ARG A 430 -6.70 -10.83 14.79
C ARG A 430 -7.27 -10.43 13.43
N TRP A 431 -6.67 -9.42 12.79
CA TRP A 431 -7.16 -8.94 11.50
C TRP A 431 -6.84 -9.90 10.36
N SER A 432 -5.78 -10.71 10.47
CA SER A 432 -5.43 -11.72 9.46
C SER A 432 -6.40 -12.93 9.43
N GLU A 433 -7.29 -13.06 10.40
CA GLU A 433 -8.31 -14.10 10.44
C GLU A 433 -9.48 -13.84 9.46
N VAL A 434 -9.59 -12.63 8.91
CA VAL A 434 -10.63 -12.30 7.92
C VAL A 434 -10.53 -13.20 6.69
N GLU A 435 -11.66 -13.67 6.17
CA GLU A 435 -11.63 -14.63 5.05
C GLU A 435 -11.34 -13.97 3.70
N ASN A 436 -11.96 -12.83 3.43
CA ASN A 436 -11.91 -12.17 2.12
C ASN A 436 -11.60 -10.69 2.24
N SER A 437 -11.06 -10.12 1.14
CA SER A 437 -10.88 -8.67 1.03
C SER A 437 -12.21 -7.96 0.87
N ALA A 438 -12.37 -6.85 1.61
CA ALA A 438 -13.46 -5.89 1.42
C ALA A 438 -13.20 -4.94 0.24
N ASP A 439 -12.04 -4.99 -0.36
CA ASP A 439 -11.63 -4.11 -1.45
C ASP A 439 -11.76 -4.81 -2.81
N LEU A 440 -11.95 -4.02 -3.86
CA LEU A 440 -11.95 -4.51 -5.23
C LEU A 440 -10.58 -5.15 -5.55
N PRO A 441 -10.54 -6.38 -6.03
CA PRO A 441 -9.27 -6.95 -6.51
C PRO A 441 -8.71 -6.11 -7.67
N SER A 442 -7.39 -6.09 -7.81
CA SER A 442 -6.74 -5.39 -8.92
C SER A 442 -7.22 -5.93 -10.26
N LEU A 443 -7.87 -5.08 -11.04
CA LEU A 443 -8.38 -5.40 -12.36
C LEU A 443 -7.55 -4.69 -13.43
N ILE A 444 -7.26 -5.36 -14.52
CA ILE A 444 -6.65 -4.78 -15.70
C ILE A 444 -7.76 -4.53 -16.71
N LEU A 445 -8.16 -3.26 -16.85
CA LEU A 445 -9.11 -2.84 -17.87
C LEU A 445 -8.38 -2.54 -19.18
N THR A 446 -9.01 -2.82 -20.30
CA THR A 446 -8.56 -2.26 -21.58
C THR A 446 -8.82 -0.74 -21.61
N ALA A 447 -8.16 -0.02 -22.50
CA ALA A 447 -8.39 1.42 -22.66
C ALA A 447 -9.86 1.73 -22.98
N GLU A 448 -10.46 0.93 -23.87
CA GLU A 448 -11.88 1.05 -24.27
C GLU A 448 -12.82 0.80 -23.08
N GLU A 449 -12.57 -0.24 -22.29
CA GLU A 449 -13.34 -0.54 -21.09
C GLU A 449 -13.27 0.62 -20.08
N GLY A 450 -12.05 1.11 -19.78
CA GLY A 450 -11.85 2.22 -18.85
C GLY A 450 -12.54 3.50 -19.33
N GLU A 451 -12.41 3.86 -20.59
CA GLU A 451 -13.07 5.04 -21.16
C GLU A 451 -14.62 4.89 -21.15
N SER A 452 -15.11 3.67 -21.39
CA SER A 452 -16.55 3.41 -21.48
C SER A 452 -17.31 3.65 -20.17
N ILE A 453 -16.63 3.50 -19.00
CA ILE A 453 -17.26 3.60 -17.68
C ILE A 453 -16.75 4.79 -16.84
N ALA A 454 -15.81 5.59 -17.34
CA ALA A 454 -15.14 6.62 -16.55
C ALA A 454 -16.10 7.66 -15.98
N THR A 455 -17.10 8.07 -16.77
CA THR A 455 -18.13 9.04 -16.35
C THR A 455 -19.06 8.43 -15.31
N GLU A 456 -19.57 7.23 -15.56
CA GLU A 456 -20.45 6.52 -14.64
C GLU A 456 -19.77 6.25 -13.29
N LEU A 457 -18.48 5.86 -13.28
CA LEU A 457 -17.72 5.66 -12.06
C LEU A 457 -17.63 6.93 -11.20
N ALA A 458 -17.31 8.05 -11.81
CA ALA A 458 -17.20 9.33 -11.11
C ALA A 458 -18.55 9.79 -10.54
N ASP A 459 -19.60 9.72 -11.35
CA ASP A 459 -20.94 10.16 -10.97
C ASP A 459 -21.55 9.26 -9.90
N ILE A 460 -21.44 7.94 -10.04
CA ILE A 460 -21.91 6.95 -9.05
C ILE A 460 -21.18 7.13 -7.71
N SER A 461 -19.86 7.25 -7.73
CA SER A 461 -19.07 7.47 -6.52
C SER A 461 -19.49 8.72 -5.76
N SER A 462 -19.62 9.84 -6.48
CA SER A 462 -20.04 11.13 -5.89
C SER A 462 -21.45 11.06 -5.33
N TYR A 463 -22.39 10.53 -6.11
CA TYR A 463 -23.79 10.37 -5.70
C TYR A 463 -23.92 9.49 -4.47
N TRP A 464 -23.23 8.32 -4.45
CA TRP A 464 -23.40 7.36 -3.38
C TRP A 464 -22.78 7.83 -2.06
N ILE A 465 -21.60 8.42 -2.08
CA ILE A 465 -20.98 8.98 -0.88
C ILE A 465 -21.89 10.03 -0.22
N GLU A 466 -22.45 10.92 -1.03
CA GLU A 466 -23.37 11.95 -0.51
C GLU A 466 -24.67 11.34 0.04
N THR A 467 -25.24 10.36 -0.65
CA THR A 467 -26.47 9.68 -0.26
C THR A 467 -26.28 8.89 1.03
N GLU A 468 -25.21 8.09 1.11
CA GLU A 468 -24.85 7.33 2.29
C GLU A 468 -24.71 8.23 3.53
N TYR A 469 -23.99 9.36 3.40
CA TYR A 469 -23.86 10.30 4.51
C TYR A 469 -25.20 10.92 4.91
N LYS A 470 -26.07 11.23 3.95
CA LYS A 470 -27.42 11.75 4.25
C LYS A 470 -28.27 10.74 5.01
N LEU A 471 -28.23 9.46 4.60
CA LEU A 471 -28.94 8.37 5.26
C LEU A 471 -28.40 8.13 6.68
N ILE A 472 -27.09 8.09 6.85
CA ILE A 472 -26.47 7.97 8.19
C ILE A 472 -26.83 9.15 9.09
N MET A 473 -26.83 10.37 8.58
CA MET A 473 -27.18 11.58 9.36
C MET A 473 -28.69 11.78 9.57
N GLY A 474 -29.54 10.93 9.03
CA GLY A 474 -31.00 11.11 9.07
C GLY A 474 -31.51 12.32 8.29
N LYS A 475 -30.67 12.89 7.39
CA LYS A 475 -31.09 13.98 6.46
C LYS A 475 -31.88 13.48 5.28
N GLN A 476 -31.83 12.18 5.03
CA GLN A 476 -32.64 11.45 4.09
C GLN A 476 -33.23 10.24 4.84
N ASP A 477 -34.51 9.98 4.63
CA ASP A 477 -35.19 8.90 5.34
C ASP A 477 -34.78 7.52 4.81
N MET A 478 -34.60 6.53 5.70
CA MET A 478 -34.18 5.18 5.31
C MET A 478 -35.22 4.46 4.43
N SER A 479 -36.48 4.91 4.43
CA SER A 479 -37.50 4.40 3.49
C SER A 479 -37.20 4.74 2.02
N GLU A 480 -36.36 5.75 1.79
CA GLU A 480 -35.94 6.16 0.43
C GLU A 480 -34.76 5.33 -0.09
N PHE A 481 -34.18 4.43 0.73
CA PHE A 481 -33.00 3.65 0.37
C PHE A 481 -33.18 2.91 -0.97
N ASP A 482 -34.32 2.24 -1.16
CA ASP A 482 -34.57 1.46 -2.37
C ASP A 482 -34.66 2.37 -3.63
N ALA A 483 -35.18 3.58 -3.49
CA ALA A 483 -35.17 4.59 -4.57
C ALA A 483 -33.75 5.10 -4.86
N CYS A 484 -32.89 5.22 -3.84
CA CYS A 484 -31.49 5.60 -4.02
C CYS A 484 -30.71 4.49 -4.74
N VAL A 485 -30.96 3.25 -4.42
CA VAL A 485 -30.39 2.08 -5.12
C VAL A 485 -30.86 2.03 -6.58
N GLN A 486 -32.16 2.28 -6.83
CA GLN A 486 -32.66 2.38 -8.21
C GLN A 486 -31.96 3.49 -8.99
N LYS A 487 -31.68 4.63 -8.35
CA LYS A 487 -30.91 5.71 -8.98
C LYS A 487 -29.50 5.30 -9.37
N LEU A 488 -28.81 4.44 -8.59
CA LEU A 488 -27.51 3.87 -8.99
C LEU A 488 -27.64 3.05 -10.29
N ARG A 489 -28.71 2.26 -10.42
CA ARG A 489 -28.98 1.50 -11.64
C ARG A 489 -29.22 2.41 -12.85
N ASP A 490 -30.02 3.47 -12.64
CA ASP A 490 -30.29 4.47 -13.69
C ASP A 490 -29.02 5.24 -14.11
N MET A 491 -28.03 5.35 -13.20
CA MET A 491 -26.73 5.96 -13.47
C MET A 491 -25.74 5.00 -14.14
N GLY A 492 -26.10 3.74 -14.33
CA GLY A 492 -25.31 2.76 -15.07
C GLY A 492 -24.40 1.87 -14.21
N ILE A 493 -24.69 1.66 -12.91
CA ILE A 493 -23.88 0.77 -12.05
C ILE A 493 -23.79 -0.65 -12.65
N ASP A 494 -24.86 -1.15 -13.27
CA ASP A 494 -24.88 -2.48 -13.88
C ASP A 494 -23.91 -2.58 -15.07
N LYS A 495 -23.71 -1.49 -15.84
CA LYS A 495 -22.69 -1.40 -16.89
C LYS A 495 -21.27 -1.46 -16.31
N VAL A 496 -21.02 -0.71 -15.23
CA VAL A 496 -19.72 -0.72 -14.53
C VAL A 496 -19.41 -2.12 -14.00
N LEU A 497 -20.38 -2.76 -13.35
CA LEU A 497 -20.24 -4.14 -12.85
C LEU A 497 -20.02 -5.14 -13.99
N GLY A 498 -20.66 -4.95 -15.14
CA GLY A 498 -20.42 -5.77 -16.33
C GLY A 498 -18.96 -5.73 -16.76
N VAL A 499 -18.41 -4.51 -16.94
CA VAL A 499 -17.00 -4.31 -17.31
C VAL A 499 -16.04 -4.92 -16.27
N TYR A 500 -16.30 -4.70 -14.98
CA TYR A 500 -15.45 -5.25 -13.92
C TYR A 500 -15.51 -6.78 -13.87
N ASN A 501 -16.68 -7.37 -14.08
CA ASN A 501 -16.84 -8.83 -14.12
C ASN A 501 -16.15 -9.46 -15.33
N ASP A 502 -16.20 -8.81 -16.49
CA ASP A 502 -15.49 -9.28 -17.68
C ASP A 502 -13.96 -9.23 -17.47
N ALA A 503 -13.45 -8.14 -16.88
CA ALA A 503 -12.04 -8.01 -16.52
C ALA A 503 -11.61 -9.04 -15.46
N TYR A 504 -12.44 -9.28 -14.45
CA TYR A 504 -12.17 -10.29 -13.42
C TYR A 504 -12.15 -11.70 -13.98
N LYS A 505 -13.11 -12.03 -14.86
CA LYS A 505 -13.14 -13.32 -15.55
C LYS A 505 -11.86 -13.56 -16.35
N ARG A 506 -11.40 -12.57 -17.13
CA ARG A 506 -10.12 -12.64 -17.85
C ARG A 506 -8.95 -12.85 -16.90
N LYS A 507 -8.93 -12.15 -15.74
CA LYS A 507 -7.91 -12.37 -14.70
C LYS A 507 -7.87 -13.81 -14.20
N MET A 508 -9.01 -14.45 -14.03
CA MET A 508 -9.10 -15.84 -13.51
C MET A 508 -8.79 -16.91 -14.54
N GLU A 509 -8.95 -16.61 -15.83
CA GLU A 509 -8.65 -17.51 -16.95
C GLU A 509 -7.16 -17.55 -17.33
N LYS A 510 -6.35 -16.61 -16.82
CA LYS A 510 -4.86 -16.60 -16.97
C LYS A 510 -4.24 -17.76 -16.23
#